data_2524cb8a9dfd141b375109fbb0832fc0
#
_entry.id   2524cb8a9dfd141b375109fbb0832fc0
#
_cell.length_a   1.000
_cell.length_b   1.000
_cell.length_c   1.000
_cell.angle_alpha   90.00
_cell.angle_beta   90.00
_cell.angle_gamma   90.00
#
_symmetry.space_group_name_H-M   'P 1'
#
loop_
_entity.id
_entity.type
_entity.pdbx_description
1 polymer ?
#
loop_
_entity_poly.entity_id
_entity_poly.type
_entity_poly.pdbx_seq_one_letter_code
_entity_poly.pdbx_strand_id
1 'polypeptide(L)'
;MLSKTSIVILGLLCKGEKNAYDMLKMIDSMNMKYWLPIGATTLYETCLRLQKKAFIEDSGESQAKAIYRITDKGKQELKNTVIALFNQVDYDTVWFCLAVMYSDILNKEELNTAKQKRAALLDEYEKGTKQNRDIMLQHKVPYSAICAIERMIRIVEMEKETLSKL
;
A
#
# COMPACT_ATOMS: atom_id res chain seq x y z
N MET A 1 -4.80 -2.10 -11.31
CA MET A 1 -4.29 -1.97 -9.93
C MET A 1 -5.47 -1.79 -8.98
N LEU A 2 -5.43 -2.42 -7.80
CA LEU A 2 -6.45 -2.27 -6.76
C LEU A 2 -6.43 -0.86 -6.16
N SER A 3 -7.58 -0.36 -5.66
CA SER A 3 -7.60 0.83 -4.83
C SER A 3 -7.03 0.54 -3.44
N LYS A 4 -6.55 1.58 -2.73
CA LYS A 4 -6.03 1.45 -1.36
C LYS A 4 -7.01 0.71 -0.43
N THR A 5 -8.28 1.08 -0.46
CA THR A 5 -9.34 0.41 0.31
C THR A 5 -9.50 -1.07 -0.08
N SER A 6 -9.40 -1.39 -1.39
CA SER A 6 -9.46 -2.79 -1.85
C SER A 6 -8.29 -3.62 -1.32
N ILE A 7 -7.09 -3.05 -1.29
CA ILE A 7 -5.90 -3.72 -0.73
C ILE A 7 -6.12 -4.03 0.75
N VAL A 8 -6.63 -3.06 1.52
CA VAL A 8 -6.91 -3.25 2.95
C VAL A 8 -7.94 -4.36 3.16
N ILE A 9 -9.07 -4.33 2.45
CA ILE A 9 -10.11 -5.34 2.58
C ILE A 9 -9.57 -6.74 2.25
N LEU A 10 -8.92 -6.90 1.11
CA LEU A 10 -8.37 -8.20 0.71
C LEU A 10 -7.28 -8.68 1.69
N GLY A 11 -6.42 -7.78 2.17
CA GLY A 11 -5.41 -8.10 3.17
C GLY A 11 -5.99 -8.55 4.51
N LEU A 12 -7.08 -7.90 4.98
CA LEU A 12 -7.80 -8.33 6.18
C LEU A 12 -8.44 -9.72 6.00
N LEU A 13 -8.99 -9.98 4.82
CA LEU A 13 -9.63 -11.26 4.50
C LEU A 13 -8.63 -12.40 4.27
N CYS A 14 -7.38 -12.13 3.95
CA CYS A 14 -6.31 -13.13 3.98
C CYS A 14 -6.09 -13.72 5.38
N LYS A 15 -6.44 -12.97 6.44
CA LYS A 15 -6.32 -13.39 7.85
C LYS A 15 -7.59 -14.09 8.38
N GLY A 16 -8.54 -14.42 7.52
CA GLY A 16 -9.79 -15.09 7.83
C GLY A 16 -11.04 -14.32 7.43
N GLU A 17 -12.15 -15.04 7.38
CA GLU A 17 -13.46 -14.49 7.03
C GLU A 17 -13.89 -13.39 8.02
N LYS A 18 -14.53 -12.32 7.51
CA LYS A 18 -14.98 -11.17 8.32
C LYS A 18 -16.22 -10.52 7.70
N ASN A 19 -17.10 -10.03 8.56
CA ASN A 19 -18.14 -9.10 8.13
C ASN A 19 -17.58 -7.66 8.04
N ALA A 20 -18.35 -6.75 7.44
CA ALA A 20 -17.94 -5.36 7.23
C ALA A 20 -17.70 -4.61 8.54
N TYR A 21 -18.50 -4.90 9.58
CA TYR A 21 -18.37 -4.27 10.90
C TYR A 21 -17.02 -4.64 11.56
N ASP A 22 -16.66 -5.93 11.54
CA ASP A 22 -15.40 -6.40 12.10
C ASP A 22 -14.20 -5.83 11.34
N MET A 23 -14.29 -5.70 10.01
CA MET A 23 -13.26 -5.03 9.21
C MET A 23 -13.09 -3.56 9.63
N LEU A 24 -14.18 -2.82 9.81
CA LEU A 24 -14.10 -1.42 10.29
C LEU A 24 -13.45 -1.33 11.66
N LYS A 25 -13.86 -2.19 12.60
CA LYS A 25 -13.27 -2.23 13.94
C LYS A 25 -11.76 -2.52 13.91
N MET A 26 -11.32 -3.42 13.02
CA MET A 26 -9.89 -3.68 12.82
C MET A 26 -9.16 -2.48 12.22
N ILE A 27 -9.74 -1.82 11.21
CA ILE A 27 -9.19 -0.61 10.60
C ILE A 27 -9.00 0.50 11.65
N ASP A 28 -10.00 0.68 12.52
CA ASP A 28 -9.92 1.64 13.64
C ASP A 28 -8.84 1.25 14.65
N SER A 29 -8.76 -0.03 15.02
CA SER A 29 -7.72 -0.51 15.97
C SER A 29 -6.29 -0.37 15.44
N MET A 30 -6.10 -0.39 14.13
CA MET A 30 -4.82 -0.12 13.46
C MET A 30 -4.52 1.38 13.30
N ASN A 31 -5.37 2.27 13.82
CA ASN A 31 -5.23 3.72 13.70
C ASN A 31 -5.11 4.23 12.23
N MET A 32 -5.66 3.49 11.28
CA MET A 32 -5.55 3.83 9.85
C MET A 32 -6.19 5.18 9.50
N LYS A 33 -7.12 5.68 10.31
CA LYS A 33 -7.77 6.99 10.11
C LYS A 33 -6.80 8.16 9.96
N TYR A 34 -5.57 8.04 10.48
CA TYR A 34 -4.56 9.11 10.42
C TYR A 34 -3.78 9.15 9.10
N TRP A 35 -3.78 8.07 8.33
CA TRP A 35 -3.00 8.00 7.08
C TRP A 35 -3.77 7.41 5.90
N LEU A 36 -4.83 6.66 6.15
CA LEU A 36 -5.75 6.12 5.13
C LEU A 36 -7.16 6.01 5.71
N PRO A 37 -7.92 7.12 5.79
CA PRO A 37 -9.27 7.09 6.36
C PRO A 37 -10.22 6.28 5.46
N ILE A 38 -10.84 5.23 6.01
CA ILE A 38 -11.82 4.38 5.34
C ILE A 38 -13.13 4.46 6.11
N GLY A 39 -14.12 5.15 5.55
CA GLY A 39 -15.47 5.22 6.13
C GLY A 39 -16.29 3.97 5.82
N ALA A 40 -17.38 3.76 6.60
CA ALA A 40 -18.27 2.62 6.46
C ALA A 40 -18.83 2.52 5.04
N THR A 41 -19.37 3.59 4.48
CA THR A 41 -19.92 3.63 3.10
C THR A 41 -18.88 3.18 2.07
N THR A 42 -17.67 3.74 2.13
CA THR A 42 -16.56 3.39 1.21
C THR A 42 -16.20 1.91 1.33
N LEU A 43 -16.19 1.36 2.54
CA LEU A 43 -15.90 -0.04 2.77
C LEU A 43 -16.98 -0.93 2.13
N TYR A 44 -18.27 -0.67 2.41
CA TYR A 44 -19.38 -1.45 1.84
C TYR A 44 -19.41 -1.41 0.32
N GLU A 45 -19.29 -0.23 -0.30
CA GLU A 45 -19.25 -0.09 -1.75
C GLU A 45 -18.05 -0.82 -2.37
N THR A 46 -16.91 -0.83 -1.66
CA THR A 46 -15.74 -1.55 -2.12
C THR A 46 -15.94 -3.05 -2.04
N CYS A 47 -16.58 -3.58 -0.97
CA CYS A 47 -16.94 -4.99 -0.89
C CYS A 47 -17.84 -5.41 -2.06
N LEU A 48 -18.88 -4.64 -2.38
CA LEU A 48 -19.74 -4.92 -3.54
C LEU A 48 -18.98 -4.96 -4.86
N ARG A 49 -18.01 -4.04 -5.06
CA ARG A 49 -17.17 -4.03 -6.26
C ARG A 49 -16.23 -5.23 -6.33
N LEU A 50 -15.68 -5.65 -5.17
CA LEU A 50 -14.81 -6.82 -5.10
C LEU A 50 -15.58 -8.13 -5.36
N GLN A 51 -16.82 -8.23 -4.87
CA GLN A 51 -17.73 -9.36 -5.18
C GLN A 51 -18.03 -9.44 -6.68
N LYS A 52 -18.40 -8.31 -7.32
CA LYS A 52 -18.63 -8.27 -8.77
C LYS A 52 -17.44 -8.73 -9.60
N LYS A 53 -16.22 -8.54 -9.09
CA LYS A 53 -14.97 -9.00 -9.72
C LYS A 53 -14.62 -10.43 -9.34
N ALA A 54 -15.41 -11.07 -8.48
CA ALA A 54 -15.14 -12.39 -7.90
C ALA A 54 -13.79 -12.46 -7.15
N PHE A 55 -13.37 -11.35 -6.51
CA PHE A 55 -12.18 -11.32 -5.65
C PHE A 55 -12.52 -11.69 -4.19
N ILE A 56 -13.78 -11.48 -3.80
CA ILE A 56 -14.35 -11.96 -2.55
C ILE A 56 -15.70 -12.61 -2.85
N GLU A 57 -16.15 -13.46 -1.95
CA GLU A 57 -17.48 -14.06 -1.97
C GLU A 57 -18.13 -13.92 -0.59
N ASP A 58 -19.45 -13.97 -0.57
CA ASP A 58 -20.24 -14.02 0.66
C ASP A 58 -20.35 -15.48 1.10
N SER A 59 -19.86 -15.80 2.28
CA SER A 59 -19.97 -17.13 2.92
C SER A 59 -21.07 -17.19 3.98
N GLY A 60 -21.80 -16.08 4.19
CA GLY A 60 -22.86 -15.99 5.20
C GLY A 60 -24.22 -16.52 4.72
N GLU A 61 -24.98 -17.14 5.63
CA GLU A 61 -26.32 -17.66 5.36
C GLU A 61 -27.41 -16.56 5.33
N SER A 62 -27.08 -15.30 5.63
CA SER A 62 -28.04 -14.20 5.77
C SER A 62 -27.53 -12.89 5.18
N GLN A 63 -28.29 -12.26 4.29
CA GLN A 63 -28.00 -10.93 3.74
C GLN A 63 -27.81 -9.83 4.80
N ALA A 64 -28.42 -9.99 5.99
CA ALA A 64 -28.29 -9.01 7.08
C ALA A 64 -26.92 -9.03 7.77
N LYS A 65 -26.11 -10.08 7.58
CA LYS A 65 -24.75 -10.22 8.14
C LYS A 65 -23.85 -10.93 7.13
N ALA A 66 -23.64 -10.31 5.96
CA ALA A 66 -22.71 -10.83 4.96
C ALA A 66 -21.33 -11.07 5.58
N ILE A 67 -20.83 -12.31 5.49
CA ILE A 67 -19.49 -12.71 5.91
C ILE A 67 -18.69 -12.90 4.62
N TYR A 68 -17.66 -12.08 4.45
CA TYR A 68 -16.83 -12.09 3.26
C TYR A 68 -15.64 -13.02 3.43
N ARG A 69 -15.35 -13.76 2.37
CA ARG A 69 -14.15 -14.59 2.21
C ARG A 69 -13.42 -14.18 0.95
N ILE A 70 -12.08 -14.12 1.02
CA ILE A 70 -11.24 -13.89 -0.16
C ILE A 70 -11.19 -15.15 -1.04
N THR A 71 -11.34 -14.98 -2.35
CA THR A 71 -11.17 -16.07 -3.32
C THR A 71 -9.69 -16.23 -3.72
N ASP A 72 -9.34 -17.35 -4.37
CA ASP A 72 -7.99 -17.51 -4.91
C ASP A 72 -7.65 -16.47 -5.96
N LYS A 73 -8.65 -16.05 -6.75
CA LYS A 73 -8.51 -14.93 -7.69
C LYS A 73 -8.21 -13.61 -6.97
N GLY A 74 -8.87 -13.36 -5.83
CA GLY A 74 -8.63 -12.20 -4.98
C GLY A 74 -7.23 -12.19 -4.36
N LYS A 75 -6.76 -13.35 -3.88
CA LYS A 75 -5.39 -13.53 -3.37
C LYS A 75 -4.34 -13.25 -4.43
N GLN A 76 -4.55 -13.80 -5.65
CA GLN A 76 -3.61 -13.58 -6.76
C GLN A 76 -3.58 -12.11 -7.18
N GLU A 77 -4.73 -11.42 -7.25
CA GLU A 77 -4.78 -10.00 -7.57
C GLU A 77 -4.12 -9.12 -6.50
N LEU A 78 -4.32 -9.46 -5.21
CA LEU A 78 -3.62 -8.77 -4.12
C LEU A 78 -2.11 -8.96 -4.23
N LYS A 79 -1.64 -10.19 -4.46
CA LYS A 79 -0.23 -10.51 -4.65
C LYS A 79 0.39 -9.73 -5.81
N ASN A 80 -0.26 -9.71 -6.97
CA ASN A 80 0.18 -8.96 -8.13
C ASN A 80 0.27 -7.45 -7.83
N THR A 81 -0.71 -6.93 -7.09
CA THR A 81 -0.74 -5.52 -6.69
C THR A 81 0.40 -5.20 -5.72
N VAL A 82 0.66 -6.05 -4.72
CA VAL A 82 1.78 -5.87 -3.78
C VAL A 82 3.11 -5.83 -4.52
N ILE A 83 3.35 -6.76 -5.44
CA ILE A 83 4.56 -6.76 -6.30
C ILE A 83 4.68 -5.47 -7.10
N ALA A 84 3.58 -5.01 -7.72
CA ALA A 84 3.57 -3.78 -8.51
C ALA A 84 3.91 -2.55 -7.67
N LEU A 85 3.45 -2.49 -6.41
CA LEU A 85 3.75 -1.39 -5.48
C LEU A 85 5.22 -1.34 -5.04
N PHE A 86 5.91 -2.48 -5.00
CA PHE A 86 7.36 -2.51 -4.80
C PHE A 86 8.14 -2.00 -6.03
N ASN A 87 7.57 -2.14 -7.23
CA ASN A 87 8.21 -1.78 -8.50
C ASN A 87 8.01 -0.32 -8.93
N GLN A 88 7.40 0.52 -8.09
CA GLN A 88 7.22 1.94 -8.36
C GLN A 88 7.54 2.78 -7.12
N VAL A 89 8.19 3.91 -7.32
CA VAL A 89 8.40 4.92 -6.26
C VAL A 89 7.38 6.03 -6.49
N ASP A 90 6.58 6.32 -5.46
CA ASP A 90 5.58 7.36 -5.47
C ASP A 90 5.76 8.24 -4.23
N TYR A 91 5.50 9.53 -4.35
CA TYR A 91 5.47 10.45 -3.21
C TYR A 91 4.26 10.26 -2.29
N ASP A 92 3.24 9.54 -2.75
CA ASP A 92 2.17 9.02 -1.89
C ASP A 92 2.67 7.77 -1.15
N THR A 93 3.32 8.02 -0.01
CA THR A 93 3.94 6.99 0.82
C THR A 93 2.97 5.92 1.32
N VAL A 94 1.65 6.17 1.24
CA VAL A 94 0.61 5.20 1.62
C VAL A 94 0.65 3.94 0.75
N TRP A 95 0.98 4.05 -0.54
CA TRP A 95 1.08 2.89 -1.42
C TRP A 95 2.17 1.93 -0.96
N PHE A 96 3.33 2.45 -0.61
CA PHE A 96 4.42 1.61 -0.12
C PHE A 96 4.12 1.04 1.27
N CYS A 97 3.51 1.81 2.18
CA CYS A 97 3.04 1.27 3.47
C CYS A 97 2.11 0.07 3.29
N LEU A 98 1.18 0.12 2.32
CA LEU A 98 0.29 -1.01 2.02
C LEU A 98 1.06 -2.21 1.45
N ALA A 99 2.07 -1.99 0.61
CA ALA A 99 2.91 -3.05 0.08
C ALA A 99 3.68 -3.76 1.20
N VAL A 100 4.28 -3.00 2.12
CA VAL A 100 4.99 -3.52 3.29
C VAL A 100 4.04 -4.29 4.22
N MET A 101 2.88 -3.72 4.55
CA MET A 101 1.89 -4.31 5.46
C MET A 101 1.39 -5.68 5.00
N TYR A 102 1.30 -5.88 3.69
CA TYR A 102 0.77 -7.11 3.11
C TYR A 102 1.84 -7.92 2.34
N SER A 103 3.12 -7.69 2.64
CA SER A 103 4.23 -8.39 1.98
C SER A 103 4.28 -9.89 2.32
N ASP A 104 3.67 -10.33 3.44
CA ASP A 104 3.58 -11.75 3.83
C ASP A 104 2.83 -12.62 2.80
N ILE A 105 2.09 -12.02 1.83
CA ILE A 105 1.46 -12.78 0.74
C ILE A 105 2.48 -13.26 -0.30
N LEU A 106 3.69 -12.69 -0.28
CA LEU A 106 4.80 -13.07 -1.15
C LEU A 106 5.60 -14.19 -0.53
N ASN A 107 6.09 -15.11 -1.35
CA ASN A 107 7.11 -16.04 -0.90
C ASN A 107 8.47 -15.32 -0.79
N LYS A 108 9.46 -15.99 -0.18
CA LYS A 108 10.78 -15.41 0.11
C LYS A 108 11.52 -14.92 -1.15
N GLU A 109 11.42 -15.65 -2.26
CA GLU A 109 12.07 -15.29 -3.52
C GLU A 109 11.40 -14.06 -4.17
N GLU A 110 10.07 -14.04 -4.19
CA GLU A 110 9.29 -12.91 -4.69
C GLU A 110 9.54 -11.63 -3.88
N LEU A 111 9.57 -11.74 -2.55
CA LEU A 111 9.87 -10.61 -1.68
C LEU A 111 11.28 -10.08 -1.91
N ASN A 112 12.29 -10.97 -1.97
CA ASN A 112 13.67 -10.56 -2.24
C ASN A 112 13.81 -9.87 -3.60
N THR A 113 13.18 -10.41 -4.63
CA THR A 113 13.18 -9.81 -5.97
C THR A 113 12.51 -8.42 -5.97
N ALA A 114 11.37 -8.28 -5.30
CA ALA A 114 10.66 -7.00 -5.17
C ALA A 114 11.50 -5.96 -4.40
N LYS A 115 12.14 -6.38 -3.30
CA LYS A 115 13.04 -5.53 -2.51
C LYS A 115 14.23 -5.02 -3.34
N GLN A 116 14.91 -5.90 -4.08
CA GLN A 116 16.06 -5.52 -4.93
C GLN A 116 15.66 -4.51 -6.01
N LYS A 117 14.54 -4.74 -6.70
CA LYS A 117 14.03 -3.80 -7.71
C LYS A 117 13.70 -2.45 -7.12
N ARG A 118 13.02 -2.42 -5.97
CA ARG A 118 12.71 -1.16 -5.31
C ARG A 118 13.97 -0.44 -4.83
N ALA A 119 14.93 -1.15 -4.25
CA ALA A 119 16.20 -0.56 -3.81
C ALA A 119 16.91 0.14 -4.98
N ALA A 120 17.00 -0.50 -6.14
CA ALA A 120 17.60 0.10 -7.34
C ALA A 120 16.87 1.38 -7.80
N LEU A 121 15.51 1.37 -7.77
CA LEU A 121 14.72 2.56 -8.07
C LEU A 121 14.96 3.70 -7.06
N LEU A 122 15.02 3.38 -5.78
CA LEU A 122 15.29 4.36 -4.73
C LEU A 122 16.69 4.96 -4.84
N ASP A 123 17.69 4.17 -5.23
CA ASP A 123 19.06 4.65 -5.49
C ASP A 123 19.08 5.65 -6.65
N GLU A 124 18.37 5.35 -7.74
CA GLU A 124 18.25 6.26 -8.89
C GLU A 124 17.52 7.56 -8.50
N TYR A 125 16.40 7.45 -7.77
CA TYR A 125 15.64 8.61 -7.28
C TYR A 125 16.46 9.49 -6.34
N GLU A 126 17.17 8.89 -5.39
CA GLU A 126 18.01 9.62 -4.46
C GLU A 126 19.10 10.40 -5.19
N LYS A 127 19.80 9.74 -6.11
CA LYS A 127 20.84 10.37 -6.92
C LYS A 127 20.29 11.55 -7.72
N GLY A 128 19.19 11.37 -8.45
CA GLY A 128 18.57 12.43 -9.26
C GLY A 128 18.06 13.59 -8.39
N THR A 129 17.45 13.28 -7.24
CA THR A 129 16.93 14.31 -6.33
C THR A 129 18.05 15.11 -5.67
N LYS A 130 19.15 14.47 -5.27
CA LYS A 130 20.34 15.17 -4.72
C LYS A 130 21.00 16.05 -5.77
N GLN A 131 21.15 15.58 -7.00
CA GLN A 131 21.66 16.39 -8.12
C GLN A 131 20.78 17.63 -8.35
N ASN A 132 19.46 17.46 -8.37
CA ASN A 132 18.55 18.57 -8.54
C ASN A 132 18.67 19.60 -7.40
N ARG A 133 18.74 19.14 -6.14
CA ARG A 133 18.99 20.02 -4.99
C ARG A 133 20.26 20.84 -5.17
N ASP A 134 21.36 20.21 -5.59
CA ASP A 134 22.64 20.89 -5.76
C ASP A 134 22.58 21.97 -6.88
N ILE A 135 21.86 21.69 -7.97
CA ILE A 135 21.55 22.69 -9.03
C ILE A 135 20.72 23.84 -8.44
N MET A 136 19.68 23.53 -7.68
CA MET A 136 18.82 24.55 -7.06
C MET A 136 19.59 25.48 -6.12
N LEU A 137 20.53 24.94 -5.35
CA LEU A 137 21.41 25.72 -4.46
C LEU A 137 22.31 26.68 -5.24
N GLN A 138 22.85 26.25 -6.40
CA GLN A 138 23.69 27.11 -7.27
C GLN A 138 22.88 28.26 -7.90
N HIS A 139 21.62 28.02 -8.23
CA HIS A 139 20.75 29.01 -8.89
C HIS A 139 19.98 29.92 -7.93
N LYS A 140 20.29 29.88 -6.62
CA LYS A 140 19.68 30.74 -5.58
C LYS A 140 18.15 30.72 -5.59
N VAL A 141 17.55 29.53 -5.81
CA VAL A 141 16.09 29.38 -5.73
C VAL A 141 15.57 29.68 -4.31
N PRO A 142 14.27 29.99 -4.14
CA PRO A 142 13.70 30.23 -2.82
C PRO A 142 13.95 29.09 -1.84
N TYR A 143 14.24 29.41 -0.58
CA TYR A 143 14.52 28.43 0.48
C TYR A 143 13.38 27.42 0.65
N SER A 144 12.12 27.84 0.43
CA SER A 144 10.95 26.94 0.46
C SER A 144 11.04 25.80 -0.57
N ALA A 145 11.61 26.07 -1.74
CA ALA A 145 11.83 25.03 -2.77
C ALA A 145 12.94 24.05 -2.34
N ILE A 146 13.99 24.55 -1.68
CA ILE A 146 15.04 23.68 -1.11
C ILE A 146 14.44 22.77 -0.02
N CYS A 147 13.61 23.31 0.89
CA CYS A 147 12.91 22.49 1.90
C CYS A 147 12.05 21.39 1.27
N ALA A 148 11.38 21.69 0.15
CA ALA A 148 10.56 20.69 -0.55
C ALA A 148 11.40 19.53 -1.11
N ILE A 149 12.52 19.83 -1.76
CA ILE A 149 13.40 18.78 -2.33
C ILE A 149 14.09 17.95 -1.23
N GLU A 150 14.50 18.58 -0.12
CA GLU A 150 15.06 17.87 1.03
C GLU A 150 14.05 16.93 1.69
N ARG A 151 12.77 17.33 1.76
CA ARG A 151 11.71 16.42 2.21
C ARG A 151 11.62 15.17 1.32
N MET A 152 11.75 15.32 0.00
CA MET A 152 11.74 14.18 -0.93
C MET A 152 12.92 13.23 -0.70
N ILE A 153 14.12 13.78 -0.48
CA ILE A 153 15.31 12.99 -0.15
C ILE A 153 15.07 12.16 1.13
N ARG A 154 14.53 12.77 2.19
CA ARG A 154 14.24 12.08 3.46
C ARG A 154 13.20 10.96 3.30
N ILE A 155 12.20 11.14 2.43
CA ILE A 155 11.23 10.06 2.13
C ILE A 155 11.95 8.85 1.53
N VAL A 156 12.85 9.07 0.57
CA VAL A 156 13.62 7.99 -0.06
C VAL A 156 14.53 7.28 0.97
N GLU A 157 15.20 8.04 1.81
CA GLU A 157 16.07 7.48 2.87
C GLU A 157 15.27 6.62 3.87
N MET A 158 14.10 7.09 4.29
CA MET A 158 13.18 6.35 5.16
C MET A 158 12.68 5.05 4.50
N GLU A 159 12.37 5.08 3.22
CA GLU A 159 11.94 3.88 2.49
C GLU A 159 13.07 2.85 2.36
N LYS A 160 14.32 3.28 2.11
CA LYS A 160 15.50 2.40 2.10
C LYS A 160 15.71 1.74 3.47
N GLU A 161 15.57 2.50 4.55
CA GLU A 161 15.65 1.96 5.91
C GLU A 161 14.55 0.91 6.14
N THR A 162 13.33 1.16 5.69
CA THR A 162 12.21 0.23 5.79
C THR A 162 12.50 -1.07 5.03
N LEU A 163 13.00 -0.98 3.79
CA LEU A 163 13.39 -2.15 3.00
C LEU A 163 14.47 -3.01 3.66
N SER A 164 15.39 -2.39 4.38
CA SER A 164 16.47 -3.12 5.06
C SER A 164 15.97 -3.98 6.23
N LYS A 165 14.80 -3.65 6.78
CA LYS A 165 14.16 -4.34 7.92
C LYS A 165 13.17 -5.43 7.50
N LEU A 166 12.76 -5.50 6.24
CA LEU A 166 11.95 -6.56 5.65
C LEU A 166 12.82 -7.76 5.26
#